data_8bf9a2417c032dcda3cb3b4235b9f608
#
_entry.id   8bf9a2417c032dcda3cb3b4235b9f608
#
_cell.length_a   1.000
_cell.length_b   1.000
_cell.length_c   1.000
_cell.angle_alpha   90.00
_cell.angle_beta   90.00
_cell.angle_gamma   90.00
#
_symmetry.space_group_name_H-M   'P 1'
#
loop_
_entity.id
_entity.type
_entity.pdbx_description
1 polymer ?
#
loop_
_entity_poly.entity_id
_entity_poly.type
_entity_poly.pdbx_seq_one_letter_code
_entity_poly.pdbx_strand_id
1 'polypeptide(L)'
;MVDNTSSELEAFRLRRQQELQQKLAQQAQQQADAEVESQAKAVERNALDSAMRTILSPEARGRLTNVSLVDPSRAELLKKQLVNLHQESKISIPVSDEQLKRILANLSKSRRSASIRRI
;
A
#
# COMPACT_ATOMS: atom_id res chain seq x y z
N MET A 1 34.42 -16.63 -48.05
CA MET A 1 34.98 -15.87 -46.94
C MET A 1 34.23 -14.61 -46.58
N VAL A 2 33.66 -13.95 -47.57
CA VAL A 2 32.80 -12.77 -47.30
C VAL A 2 31.51 -13.17 -46.60
N ASP A 3 31.03 -14.39 -46.83
CA ASP A 3 29.78 -14.91 -46.26
C ASP A 3 29.79 -15.14 -44.75
N ASN A 4 30.94 -15.48 -44.15
CA ASN A 4 31.07 -15.69 -42.72
C ASN A 4 30.91 -14.38 -41.93
N THR A 5 31.47 -13.29 -42.40
CA THR A 5 31.37 -11.98 -41.79
C THR A 5 29.93 -11.45 -41.85
N SER A 6 29.26 -11.67 -43.00
CA SER A 6 27.87 -11.28 -43.23
C SER A 6 26.94 -12.08 -42.36
N SER A 7 27.18 -13.37 -42.19
CA SER A 7 26.42 -14.28 -41.34
C SER A 7 26.54 -13.91 -39.85
N GLU A 8 27.74 -13.56 -39.42
CA GLU A 8 27.99 -13.09 -38.03
C GLU A 8 27.26 -11.78 -37.73
N LEU A 9 27.27 -10.86 -38.67
CA LEU A 9 26.59 -9.57 -38.58
C LEU A 9 25.06 -9.77 -38.51
N GLU A 10 24.52 -10.64 -39.33
CA GLU A 10 23.10 -10.98 -39.29
C GLU A 10 22.70 -11.62 -37.95
N ALA A 11 23.50 -12.55 -37.46
CA ALA A 11 23.29 -13.17 -36.16
C ALA A 11 23.32 -12.13 -35.02
N PHE A 12 24.27 -11.19 -35.08
CA PHE A 12 24.38 -10.12 -34.09
C PHE A 12 23.17 -9.19 -34.12
N ARG A 13 22.71 -8.81 -35.31
CA ARG A 13 21.52 -7.98 -35.48
C ARG A 13 20.27 -8.69 -34.94
N LEU A 14 20.14 -9.97 -35.20
CA LEU A 14 19.01 -10.76 -34.74
C LEU A 14 18.98 -10.84 -33.21
N ARG A 15 20.14 -11.09 -32.58
CA ARG A 15 20.25 -11.10 -31.12
C ARG A 15 19.86 -9.75 -30.52
N ARG A 16 20.32 -8.67 -31.11
CA ARG A 16 20.04 -7.33 -30.63
C ARG A 16 18.56 -6.99 -30.75
N GLN A 17 17.92 -7.40 -31.84
CA GLN A 17 16.48 -7.26 -32.01
C GLN A 17 15.70 -8.04 -30.94
N GLN A 18 16.10 -9.28 -30.69
CA GLN A 18 15.46 -10.12 -29.66
C GLN A 18 15.64 -9.54 -28.28
N GLU A 19 16.81 -9.04 -27.94
CA GLU A 19 17.08 -8.37 -26.66
C GLU A 19 16.21 -7.13 -26.47
N LEU A 20 16.09 -6.32 -27.52
CA LEU A 20 15.23 -5.12 -27.48
C LEU A 20 13.77 -5.48 -27.31
N GLN A 21 13.30 -6.50 -28.01
CA GLN A 21 11.92 -6.99 -27.87
C GLN A 21 11.63 -7.51 -26.46
N GLN A 22 12.59 -8.25 -25.88
CA GLN A 22 12.47 -8.75 -24.52
C GLN A 22 12.44 -7.61 -23.50
N LYS A 23 13.31 -6.61 -23.67
CA LYS A 23 13.31 -5.43 -22.78
C LYS A 23 12.01 -4.66 -22.85
N LEU A 24 11.50 -4.43 -24.06
CA LEU A 24 10.22 -3.75 -24.26
C LEU A 24 9.06 -4.53 -23.64
N ALA A 25 9.05 -5.85 -23.80
CA ALA A 25 8.04 -6.70 -23.20
C ALA A 25 8.10 -6.67 -21.67
N GLN A 26 9.30 -6.72 -21.10
CA GLN A 26 9.50 -6.63 -19.65
C GLN A 26 9.04 -5.28 -19.10
N GLN A 27 9.39 -4.18 -19.79
CA GLN A 27 8.96 -2.84 -19.38
C GLN A 27 7.44 -2.69 -19.43
N ALA A 28 6.82 -3.20 -20.50
CA ALA A 28 5.36 -3.17 -20.64
C ALA A 28 4.70 -3.98 -19.51
N GLN A 29 5.24 -5.15 -19.19
CA GLN A 29 4.73 -5.97 -18.09
C GLN A 29 4.89 -5.29 -16.74
N GLN A 30 6.04 -4.66 -16.48
CA GLN A 30 6.28 -3.92 -15.24
C GLN A 30 5.32 -2.74 -15.08
N GLN A 31 5.05 -2.02 -16.17
CA GLN A 31 4.10 -0.92 -16.15
C GLN A 31 2.68 -1.40 -15.89
N ALA A 32 2.28 -2.49 -16.55
CA ALA A 32 0.96 -3.09 -16.33
C ALA A 32 0.80 -3.57 -14.88
N ASP A 33 1.82 -4.22 -14.33
CA ASP A 33 1.82 -4.68 -12.94
C ASP A 33 1.76 -3.51 -11.96
N ALA A 34 2.50 -2.43 -12.24
CA ALA A 34 2.49 -1.23 -11.41
C ALA A 34 1.11 -0.54 -11.43
N GLU A 35 0.44 -0.49 -12.59
CA GLU A 35 -0.92 0.05 -12.69
C GLU A 35 -1.93 -0.77 -11.91
N VAL A 36 -1.88 -2.10 -12.05
CA VAL A 36 -2.77 -3.01 -11.30
C VAL A 36 -2.56 -2.84 -9.80
N GLU A 37 -1.32 -2.78 -9.35
CA GLU A 37 -1.00 -2.56 -7.94
C GLU A 37 -1.49 -1.20 -7.44
N SER A 38 -1.30 -0.15 -8.24
CA SER A 38 -1.77 1.20 -7.91
C SER A 38 -3.28 1.26 -7.79
N GLN A 39 -4.01 0.62 -8.72
CA GLN A 39 -5.47 0.55 -8.70
C GLN A 39 -5.96 -0.25 -7.49
N ALA A 40 -5.32 -1.36 -7.18
CA ALA A 40 -5.66 -2.18 -6.01
C ALA A 40 -5.50 -1.39 -4.70
N LYS A 41 -4.42 -0.63 -4.57
CA LYS A 41 -4.18 0.24 -3.42
C LYS A 41 -5.22 1.36 -3.32
N ALA A 42 -5.61 1.95 -4.45
CA ALA A 42 -6.64 2.99 -4.47
C ALA A 42 -8.01 2.45 -4.05
N VAL A 43 -8.38 1.26 -4.52
CA VAL A 43 -9.62 0.58 -4.12
C VAL A 43 -9.60 0.28 -2.62
N GLU A 44 -8.49 -0.22 -2.10
CA GLU A 44 -8.32 -0.49 -0.67
C GLU A 44 -8.47 0.77 0.17
N ARG A 45 -7.81 1.87 -0.22
CA ARG A 45 -7.93 3.16 0.48
C ARG A 45 -9.36 3.67 0.48
N ASN A 46 -10.04 3.60 -0.66
CA ASN A 46 -11.43 4.04 -0.77
C ASN A 46 -12.35 3.19 0.10
N ALA A 47 -12.13 1.90 0.14
CA ALA A 47 -12.88 0.99 1.02
C ALA A 47 -12.64 1.31 2.49
N LEU A 48 -11.40 1.57 2.89
CA LEU A 48 -11.07 1.97 4.27
C LEU A 48 -11.70 3.30 4.63
N ASP A 49 -11.66 4.29 3.75
CA ASP A 49 -12.25 5.60 3.99
C ASP A 49 -13.77 5.50 4.12
N SER A 50 -14.42 4.69 3.30
CA SER A 50 -15.85 4.43 3.41
C SER A 50 -16.22 3.74 4.72
N ALA A 51 -15.41 2.77 5.13
CA ALA A 51 -15.58 2.08 6.42
C ALA A 51 -15.43 3.06 7.58
N MET A 52 -14.49 3.99 7.51
CA MET A 52 -14.28 5.00 8.56
C MET A 52 -15.48 5.93 8.70
N ARG A 53 -16.16 6.27 7.62
CA ARG A 53 -17.39 7.08 7.68
C ARG A 53 -18.50 6.38 8.46
N THR A 54 -18.56 5.07 8.39
CA THR A 54 -19.53 4.27 9.11
C THR A 54 -19.13 4.01 10.56
N ILE A 55 -17.86 3.71 10.80
CA ILE A 55 -17.34 3.27 12.10
C ILE A 55 -17.13 4.45 13.04
N LEU A 56 -16.61 5.58 12.54
CA LEU A 56 -16.21 6.72 13.35
C LEU A 56 -17.29 7.77 13.44
N SER A 57 -17.38 8.44 14.59
CA SER A 57 -18.15 9.68 14.74
C SER A 57 -17.50 10.81 13.92
N PRO A 58 -18.24 11.90 13.60
CA PRO A 58 -17.65 13.03 12.87
C PRO A 58 -16.41 13.61 13.58
N GLU A 59 -16.42 13.67 14.90
CA GLU A 59 -15.30 14.18 15.71
C GLU A 59 -14.09 13.25 15.62
N ALA A 60 -14.32 11.93 15.70
CA ALA A 60 -13.28 10.93 15.56
C ALA A 60 -12.67 10.95 14.16
N ARG A 61 -13.48 11.16 13.12
CA ARG A 61 -12.99 11.31 11.73
C ARG A 61 -12.07 12.53 11.59
N GLY A 62 -12.42 13.63 12.24
CA GLY A 62 -11.57 14.83 12.26
C GLY A 62 -10.21 14.57 12.89
N ARG A 63 -10.19 13.83 13.99
CA ARG A 63 -8.94 13.42 14.65
C ARG A 63 -8.11 12.50 13.75
N LEU A 64 -8.74 11.54 13.10
CA LEU A 64 -8.08 10.65 12.17
C LEU A 64 -7.45 11.42 11.01
N THR A 65 -8.13 12.42 10.48
CA THR A 65 -7.61 13.31 9.43
C THR A 65 -6.34 14.02 9.91
N ASN A 66 -6.35 14.54 11.12
CA ASN A 66 -5.17 15.20 11.71
C ASN A 66 -4.01 14.24 11.86
N VAL A 67 -4.25 13.02 12.33
CA VAL A 67 -3.23 11.97 12.43
C VAL A 67 -2.66 11.63 11.05
N SER A 68 -3.51 11.54 10.06
CA SER A 68 -3.13 11.27 8.67
C SER A 68 -2.21 12.35 8.09
N LEU A 69 -2.42 13.60 8.46
CA LEU A 69 -1.57 14.71 8.02
C LEU A 69 -0.18 14.68 8.66
N VAL A 70 -0.10 14.21 9.90
CA VAL A 70 1.18 14.16 10.65
C VAL A 70 1.93 12.86 10.35
N ASP A 71 1.23 11.72 10.37
CA ASP A 71 1.82 10.39 10.18
C ASP A 71 0.86 9.51 9.36
N PRO A 72 0.97 9.53 8.03
CA PRO A 72 0.08 8.73 7.16
C PRO A 72 0.14 7.23 7.42
N SER A 73 1.31 6.70 7.72
CA SER A 73 1.51 5.26 7.98
C SER A 73 0.74 4.81 9.21
N ARG A 74 0.79 5.62 10.26
CA ARG A 74 0.06 5.36 11.51
C ARG A 74 -1.44 5.42 11.31
N ALA A 75 -1.90 6.38 10.50
CA ALA A 75 -3.31 6.51 10.16
C ALA A 75 -3.82 5.28 9.39
N GLU A 76 -3.04 4.74 8.46
CA GLU A 76 -3.42 3.53 7.72
C GLU A 76 -3.51 2.31 8.65
N LEU A 77 -2.55 2.13 9.53
CA LEU A 77 -2.58 1.05 10.52
C LEU A 77 -3.81 1.17 11.42
N LEU A 78 -4.13 2.38 11.86
CA LEU A 78 -5.31 2.64 12.67
C LEU A 78 -6.59 2.28 11.95
N LYS A 79 -6.73 2.68 10.69
CA LYS A 79 -7.89 2.35 9.86
C LYS A 79 -8.08 0.84 9.75
N LYS A 80 -7.02 0.11 9.45
CA LYS A 80 -7.06 -1.36 9.34
C LYS A 80 -7.44 -2.01 10.66
N GLN A 81 -6.90 -1.53 11.75
CA GLN A 81 -7.21 -2.04 13.08
C GLN A 81 -8.66 -1.79 13.46
N LEU A 82 -9.20 -0.61 13.16
CA LEU A 82 -10.60 -0.29 13.41
C LEU A 82 -11.55 -1.19 12.62
N VAL A 83 -11.23 -1.45 11.36
CA VAL A 83 -12.02 -2.38 10.54
C VAL A 83 -12.00 -3.78 11.12
N ASN A 84 -10.84 -4.27 11.55
CA ASN A 84 -10.71 -5.58 12.17
C ASN A 84 -11.49 -5.67 13.48
N LEU A 85 -11.41 -4.66 14.33
CA LEU A 85 -12.15 -4.61 15.58
C LEU A 85 -13.65 -4.58 15.36
N HIS A 86 -14.10 -3.87 14.34
CA HIS A 86 -15.51 -3.83 13.98
C HIS A 86 -16.00 -5.19 13.46
N GLN A 87 -15.22 -5.85 12.62
CA GLN A 87 -15.53 -7.18 12.10
C GLN A 87 -15.60 -8.23 13.20
N GLU A 88 -14.75 -8.11 14.20
CA GLU A 88 -14.73 -8.99 15.37
C GLU A 88 -15.75 -8.61 16.45
N SER A 89 -16.53 -7.57 16.22
CA SER A 89 -17.53 -7.03 17.16
C SER A 89 -16.93 -6.61 18.51
N LYS A 90 -15.69 -6.19 18.52
CA LYS A 90 -14.99 -5.74 19.72
C LYS A 90 -15.22 -4.27 20.05
N ILE A 91 -15.75 -3.51 19.10
CA ILE A 91 -16.06 -2.08 19.28
C ILE A 91 -17.52 -1.82 18.90
N SER A 92 -18.11 -0.85 19.58
CA SER A 92 -19.45 -0.35 19.26
C SER A 92 -19.32 0.82 18.30
N ILE A 93 -20.14 0.88 17.28
CA ILE A 93 -20.21 2.02 16.36
C ILE A 93 -21.35 2.94 16.76
N PRO A 94 -21.19 4.27 16.63
CA PRO A 94 -19.99 4.99 16.19
C PRO A 94 -18.91 5.08 17.28
N VAL A 95 -17.65 4.98 16.88
CA VAL A 95 -16.52 5.14 17.78
C VAL A 95 -16.34 6.64 18.08
N SER A 96 -16.33 6.99 19.37
CA SER A 96 -16.16 8.37 19.79
C SER A 96 -14.70 8.82 19.72
N ASP A 97 -14.48 10.13 19.78
CA ASP A 97 -13.14 10.71 19.82
C ASP A 97 -12.30 10.19 20.98
N GLU A 98 -12.91 10.02 22.16
CA GLU A 98 -12.23 9.49 23.35
C GLU A 98 -11.80 8.05 23.17
N GLN A 99 -12.65 7.21 22.59
CA GLN A 99 -12.32 5.81 22.27
C GLN A 99 -11.18 5.75 21.25
N LEU A 100 -11.20 6.62 20.25
CA LEU A 100 -10.14 6.70 19.26
C LEU A 100 -8.80 7.10 19.89
N LYS A 101 -8.82 8.05 20.82
CA LYS A 101 -7.63 8.42 21.60
C LYS A 101 -7.03 7.23 22.33
N ARG A 102 -7.85 6.41 22.96
CA ARG A 102 -7.42 5.21 23.69
C ARG A 102 -6.79 4.19 22.76
N ILE A 103 -7.39 3.97 21.60
CA ILE A 103 -6.86 3.06 20.58
C ILE A 103 -5.51 3.55 20.06
N LEU A 104 -5.38 4.85 19.79
CA LEU A 104 -4.11 5.48 19.40
C LEU A 104 -3.03 5.32 20.46
N ALA A 105 -3.38 5.52 21.73
CA ALA A 105 -2.46 5.34 22.85
C ALA A 105 -1.97 3.90 22.94
N ASN A 106 -2.86 2.93 22.77
CA ASN A 106 -2.50 1.51 22.77
C ASN A 106 -1.56 1.16 21.61
N LEU A 107 -1.79 1.69 20.42
CA LEU A 107 -0.90 1.50 19.28
C LEU A 107 0.49 2.07 19.54
N SER A 108 0.57 3.26 20.13
CA SER A 108 1.83 3.88 20.51
C SER A 108 2.60 3.05 21.54
N LYS A 109 1.90 2.51 22.53
CA LYS A 109 2.50 1.63 23.54
C LYS A 109 3.04 0.35 22.90
N SER A 110 2.29 -0.29 22.04
CA SER A 110 2.73 -1.49 21.33
C SER A 110 4.00 -1.21 20.52
N ARG A 111 4.07 -0.08 19.84
CA ARG A 111 5.25 0.33 19.08
C ARG A 111 6.46 0.53 19.96
N ARG A 112 6.29 1.21 21.10
CA ARG A 112 7.36 1.45 22.07
C ARG A 112 7.85 0.14 22.68
N SER A 113 6.94 -0.75 23.04
CA SER A 113 7.28 -2.08 23.59
C SER A 113 8.07 -2.90 22.56
N ALA A 114 7.67 -2.89 21.29
CA ALA A 114 8.38 -3.57 20.24
C ALA A 114 9.79 -2.99 20.02
N SER A 115 9.97 -1.67 20.10
CA SER A 115 11.27 -1.01 20.02
C SER A 115 12.18 -1.38 21.18
N ILE A 116 11.66 -1.43 22.39
CA ILE A 116 12.41 -1.79 23.61
C ILE A 116 12.88 -3.23 23.56
N ARG A 117 12.05 -4.15 23.04
CA ARG A 117 12.40 -5.57 22.91
C ARG A 117 13.53 -5.84 21.93
N ARG A 118 13.81 -4.94 21.00
CA ARG A 118 14.89 -5.07 20.02
C ARG A 118 16.27 -4.66 20.54
N ILE A 119 16.32 -4.04 21.67
CA ILE A 119 17.55 -3.66 22.37
C ILE A 119 17.94 -4.76 23.34
#